data_199c2cc243ced2465f0c74a2b6866ea9
#
_entry.id   199c2cc243ced2465f0c74a2b6866ea9
#
_cell.length_a   1.000
_cell.length_b   1.000
_cell.length_c   1.000
_cell.angle_alpha   90.00
_cell.angle_beta   90.00
_cell.angle_gamma   90.00
#
_symmetry.space_group_name_H-M   'P 1'
#
loop_
_entity.id
_entity.type
_entity.pdbx_description
1 polymer ?
#
loop_
_entity_poly.entity_id
_entity_poly.type
_entity_poly.pdbx_seq_one_letter_code
_entity_poly.pdbx_strand_id
1 'polypeptide(L)'
;MKQIIKKGSFLTLMFLLLGCLSLYAADNGLITKQITIELEKAGTLPDRITSIKKYEITNLKIIGEINGTDLRMIREMAGRDYISNSTDGKLSVLDLSKAKIVEGGVCYYYDCYTSNDVIGDRAFAGCSGLTSLTLPAGITKIGDDAFGGCSGLTSLTLPAGITEIDDGAFWYCSGLTSLNLPAGITYIGWYAFEGCSGLTSLTLPAGITRISRGAFIDCSGLTSLTLPAGITEIEPWAFIGCSGLTSLTLPAGITKIGSDAFRGCSGLTNLTLPAGITEIGYSAFYGCSGLTSLTLPAGITWIGGEAFRGCSGLTSIYVYAEKVPIIGSNAFTGVDAKKCTVYVPMGTYNDYWLSDFGYYFENIVEFDATGIDKTTTSTDVEEVARYSVNGQRLSAPTKGLNIVKYSDGSVKKVAVR
;
A
#
# COMPACT_ATOMS: atom_id res chain seq x y z
N MET A 1 17.40 -48.93 43.24
CA MET A 1 18.26 -47.71 43.16
C MET A 1 18.16 -46.93 41.84
N LYS A 2 17.61 -47.48 40.75
CA LYS A 2 17.47 -46.76 39.46
C LYS A 2 16.17 -45.91 39.27
N GLN A 3 15.19 -46.00 40.18
CA GLN A 3 13.95 -45.23 40.10
C GLN A 3 13.96 -43.90 40.89
N ILE A 4 14.88 -43.72 41.80
CA ILE A 4 14.99 -42.52 42.65
C ILE A 4 15.71 -41.39 41.91
N ILE A 5 16.60 -41.69 40.96
CA ILE A 5 17.37 -40.70 40.20
C ILE A 5 16.53 -39.98 39.17
N LYS A 6 15.50 -40.63 38.59
CA LYS A 6 14.58 -39.95 37.61
C LYS A 6 13.60 -38.96 38.25
N LYS A 7 13.21 -39.15 39.52
CA LYS A 7 12.32 -38.22 40.21
C LYS A 7 13.09 -36.99 40.77
N GLY A 8 14.36 -37.14 41.13
CA GLY A 8 15.18 -36.02 41.57
C GLY A 8 15.55 -35.02 40.47
N SER A 9 15.80 -35.49 39.23
CA SER A 9 16.07 -34.66 38.07
C SER A 9 14.88 -33.81 37.66
N PHE A 10 13.68 -34.39 37.76
CA PHE A 10 12.43 -33.68 37.40
C PHE A 10 12.08 -32.58 38.43
N LEU A 11 12.30 -32.85 39.72
CA LEU A 11 12.06 -31.84 40.77
C LEU A 11 13.07 -30.70 40.70
N THR A 12 14.34 -30.99 40.39
CA THR A 12 15.39 -29.96 40.28
C THR A 12 15.18 -29.07 39.04
N LEU A 13 14.68 -29.63 37.93
CA LEU A 13 14.35 -28.84 36.73
C LEU A 13 13.12 -27.99 36.97
N MET A 14 12.12 -28.49 37.72
CA MET A 14 10.93 -27.73 38.12
C MET A 14 11.24 -26.60 39.10
N PHE A 15 12.19 -26.79 40.04
CA PHE A 15 12.65 -25.75 40.95
C PHE A 15 13.55 -24.72 40.25
N LEU A 16 14.36 -25.09 39.25
CA LEU A 16 15.12 -24.16 38.43
C LEU A 16 14.19 -23.27 37.54
N LEU A 17 13.12 -23.80 37.01
CA LEU A 17 12.12 -23.03 36.28
C LEU A 17 11.26 -22.13 37.17
N LEU A 18 10.94 -22.57 38.43
CA LEU A 18 10.25 -21.75 39.42
C LEU A 18 11.21 -20.70 40.05
N GLY A 19 12.49 -20.99 40.17
CA GLY A 19 13.49 -20.06 40.67
C GLY A 19 13.88 -18.94 39.73
N CYS A 20 13.75 -19.15 38.40
CA CYS A 20 13.96 -18.09 37.40
C CYS A 20 12.77 -17.14 37.26
N LEU A 21 11.58 -17.51 37.73
CA LEU A 21 10.39 -16.68 37.65
C LEU A 21 10.30 -15.62 38.78
N SER A 22 11.17 -15.68 39.77
CA SER A 22 11.15 -14.76 40.93
C SER A 22 12.12 -13.56 40.82
N LEU A 23 12.84 -13.45 39.71
CA LEU A 23 13.82 -12.38 39.51
C LEU A 23 13.37 -11.50 38.34
N TYR A 24 12.90 -10.30 38.66
CA TYR A 24 12.52 -9.18 37.81
C TYR A 24 10.99 -9.04 37.49
N ALA A 25 10.18 -8.80 38.51
CA ALA A 25 9.02 -7.95 38.34
C ALA A 25 9.50 -6.50 38.30
N ALA A 26 9.26 -5.78 37.19
CA ALA A 26 9.23 -4.32 37.23
C ALA A 26 8.17 -3.89 38.26
N ASP A 27 8.21 -2.64 38.78
CA ASP A 27 7.28 -2.11 39.80
C ASP A 27 5.77 -2.31 39.54
N ASN A 28 5.40 -2.83 38.37
CA ASN A 28 4.01 -3.09 37.91
C ASN A 28 3.63 -4.58 37.83
N GLY A 29 4.45 -5.50 38.32
CA GLY A 29 4.18 -6.95 38.28
C GLY A 29 4.36 -7.62 36.92
N LEU A 30 4.83 -6.93 35.87
CA LEU A 30 5.00 -7.47 34.52
C LEU A 30 6.32 -8.22 34.36
N ILE A 31 6.31 -9.30 33.58
CA ILE A 31 7.48 -10.08 33.20
C ILE A 31 7.96 -9.59 31.83
N THR A 32 8.94 -8.68 31.85
CA THR A 32 9.46 -8.02 30.63
C THR A 32 10.63 -8.76 29.98
N LYS A 33 11.36 -9.57 30.79
CA LYS A 33 12.40 -10.45 30.25
C LYS A 33 11.78 -11.52 29.37
N GLN A 34 12.41 -11.83 28.22
CA GLN A 34 11.94 -12.87 27.32
C GLN A 34 11.80 -14.22 28.04
N ILE A 35 10.60 -14.77 28.02
CA ILE A 35 10.31 -16.14 28.44
C ILE A 35 10.39 -17.03 27.19
N THR A 36 11.22 -18.07 27.25
CA THR A 36 11.32 -19.09 26.18
C THR A 36 10.64 -20.36 26.66
N ILE A 37 9.70 -20.86 25.86
CA ILE A 37 8.98 -22.13 26.11
C ILE A 37 9.23 -23.07 24.94
N GLU A 38 9.73 -24.25 25.27
CA GLU A 38 9.88 -25.35 24.34
C GLU A 38 8.71 -26.32 24.52
N LEU A 39 7.96 -26.54 23.44
CA LEU A 39 6.82 -27.46 23.40
C LEU A 39 7.25 -28.78 22.74
N GLU A 40 7.17 -29.86 23.50
CA GLU A 40 7.40 -31.22 22.99
C GLU A 40 6.22 -31.73 22.15
N LYS A 41 5.03 -31.13 22.35
CA LYS A 41 3.79 -31.47 21.66
C LYS A 41 2.92 -30.22 21.47
N ALA A 42 2.34 -30.06 20.29
CA ALA A 42 1.37 -29.00 20.00
C ALA A 42 0.15 -29.09 20.93
N GLY A 43 -0.37 -27.92 21.35
CA GLY A 43 -1.54 -27.81 22.23
C GLY A 43 -1.20 -27.82 23.73
N THR A 44 0.08 -27.80 24.11
CA THR A 44 0.50 -27.91 25.52
C THR A 44 1.00 -26.60 26.14
N LEU A 45 0.92 -25.48 25.45
CA LEU A 45 1.26 -24.16 26.01
C LEU A 45 0.47 -23.84 27.29
N PRO A 46 -0.86 -24.15 27.39
CA PRO A 46 -1.62 -23.95 28.63
C PRO A 46 -1.11 -24.74 29.82
N ASP A 47 -0.44 -25.87 29.59
CA ASP A 47 0.15 -26.69 30.67
C ASP A 47 1.49 -26.10 31.18
N ARG A 48 2.11 -25.22 30.40
CA ARG A 48 3.43 -24.62 30.68
C ARG A 48 3.31 -23.23 31.32
N ILE A 49 2.22 -22.52 31.07
CA ILE A 49 1.96 -21.16 31.61
C ILE A 49 0.65 -21.20 32.43
N THR A 50 0.76 -20.86 33.72
CA THR A 50 -0.44 -20.80 34.59
C THR A 50 -1.40 -19.69 34.16
N SER A 51 -2.67 -19.85 34.46
CA SER A 51 -3.74 -18.89 34.12
C SER A 51 -3.51 -17.46 34.63
N ILE A 52 -2.80 -17.31 35.75
CA ILE A 52 -2.47 -16.01 36.33
C ILE A 52 -1.27 -15.39 35.60
N LYS A 53 -0.21 -16.16 35.42
CA LYS A 53 1.05 -15.68 34.80
C LYS A 53 0.92 -15.28 33.32
N LYS A 54 -0.05 -15.87 32.59
CA LYS A 54 -0.26 -15.54 31.16
C LYS A 54 -0.51 -14.05 30.91
N TYR A 55 -1.08 -13.33 31.86
CA TYR A 55 -1.39 -11.89 31.73
C TYR A 55 -0.22 -10.97 32.16
N GLU A 56 0.81 -11.52 32.78
CA GLU A 56 2.00 -10.77 33.23
C GLU A 56 3.12 -10.79 32.18
N ILE A 57 3.14 -11.79 31.27
CA ILE A 57 4.21 -11.99 30.28
C ILE A 57 4.03 -10.98 29.14
N THR A 58 5.07 -10.17 28.90
CA THR A 58 5.09 -9.20 27.80
C THR A 58 5.97 -9.64 26.62
N ASN A 59 6.88 -10.60 26.83
CA ASN A 59 7.83 -11.05 25.82
C ASN A 59 7.96 -12.58 25.87
N LEU A 60 7.47 -13.24 24.79
CA LEU A 60 7.38 -14.69 24.71
C LEU A 60 8.06 -15.21 23.44
N LYS A 61 8.88 -16.22 23.60
CA LYS A 61 9.43 -17.05 22.52
C LYS A 61 8.91 -18.48 22.66
N ILE A 62 8.44 -19.05 21.55
CA ILE A 62 7.99 -20.44 21.49
C ILE A 62 8.87 -21.23 20.52
N ILE A 63 9.23 -22.43 20.93
CA ILE A 63 10.00 -23.39 20.14
C ILE A 63 9.18 -24.67 20.07
N GLY A 64 9.10 -25.30 18.88
CA GLY A 64 8.36 -26.54 18.65
C GLY A 64 7.04 -26.33 17.92
N GLU A 65 6.20 -27.35 17.87
CA GLU A 65 4.93 -27.32 17.17
C GLU A 65 3.84 -26.62 18.01
N ILE A 66 3.04 -25.76 17.37
CA ILE A 66 1.89 -25.07 17.95
C ILE A 66 0.64 -25.33 17.13
N ASN A 67 -0.51 -25.45 17.80
CA ASN A 67 -1.81 -25.59 17.13
C ASN A 67 -2.86 -24.60 17.67
N GLY A 68 -4.13 -24.80 17.34
CA GLY A 68 -5.22 -23.92 17.73
C GLY A 68 -5.35 -23.70 19.25
N THR A 69 -5.01 -24.69 20.07
CA THR A 69 -5.04 -24.58 21.53
C THR A 69 -3.99 -23.57 22.04
N ASP A 70 -2.77 -23.65 21.47
CA ASP A 70 -1.68 -22.76 21.82
C ASP A 70 -1.96 -21.33 21.30
N LEU A 71 -2.44 -21.22 20.05
CA LEU A 71 -2.76 -19.93 19.44
C LEU A 71 -3.89 -19.21 20.16
N ARG A 72 -4.91 -19.96 20.64
CA ARG A 72 -5.97 -19.41 21.49
C ARG A 72 -5.41 -18.74 22.76
N MET A 73 -4.49 -19.42 23.46
CA MET A 73 -3.83 -18.87 24.63
C MET A 73 -2.96 -17.64 24.29
N ILE A 74 -2.20 -17.72 23.19
CA ILE A 74 -1.37 -16.58 22.72
C ILE A 74 -2.26 -15.35 22.46
N ARG A 75 -3.43 -15.52 21.84
CA ARG A 75 -4.41 -14.43 21.64
C ARG A 75 -4.86 -13.82 22.95
N GLU A 76 -5.20 -14.66 23.94
CA GLU A 76 -5.61 -14.17 25.27
C GLU A 76 -4.46 -13.40 25.95
N MET A 77 -3.21 -13.85 25.80
CA MET A 77 -2.04 -13.15 26.29
C MET A 77 -1.81 -11.80 25.55
N ALA A 78 -2.21 -11.73 24.27
CA ALA A 78 -2.10 -10.53 23.43
C ALA A 78 -3.32 -9.60 23.52
N GLY A 79 -4.24 -9.82 24.47
CA GLY A 79 -5.34 -8.93 24.78
C GLY A 79 -6.69 -9.28 24.14
N ARG A 80 -6.84 -10.44 23.50
CA ARG A 80 -8.09 -10.89 22.86
C ARG A 80 -8.39 -12.37 23.10
N ASP A 81 -9.60 -12.70 23.52
CA ASP A 81 -10.05 -14.08 23.58
C ASP A 81 -10.50 -14.61 22.20
N TYR A 82 -10.98 -15.86 22.17
CA TYR A 82 -11.41 -16.53 20.93
C TYR A 82 -12.72 -15.97 20.34
N ILE A 83 -13.50 -15.21 21.08
CA ILE A 83 -14.70 -14.49 20.61
C ILE A 83 -14.48 -12.97 20.55
N SER A 84 -13.22 -12.56 20.50
CA SER A 84 -12.79 -11.17 20.33
C SER A 84 -13.06 -10.21 21.51
N ASN A 85 -13.43 -10.73 22.69
CA ASN A 85 -13.49 -9.89 23.88
C ASN A 85 -12.09 -9.47 24.33
N SER A 86 -11.99 -8.32 24.98
CA SER A 86 -10.74 -7.87 25.59
C SER A 86 -10.35 -8.73 26.78
N THR A 87 -9.07 -9.03 26.90
CA THR A 87 -8.47 -9.70 28.07
C THR A 87 -7.43 -8.79 28.73
N ASP A 88 -6.94 -9.17 29.91
CA ASP A 88 -5.89 -8.44 30.62
C ASP A 88 -4.48 -8.72 30.06
N GLY A 89 -4.36 -9.45 28.97
CA GLY A 89 -3.10 -9.83 28.33
C GLY A 89 -2.22 -8.63 28.00
N LYS A 90 -0.91 -8.77 28.27
CA LYS A 90 0.09 -7.72 28.08
C LYS A 90 1.22 -8.15 27.13
N LEU A 91 1.03 -9.27 26.40
CA LEU A 91 2.02 -9.76 25.44
C LEU A 91 2.20 -8.74 24.31
N SER A 92 3.38 -8.18 24.22
CA SER A 92 3.75 -7.16 23.22
C SER A 92 4.79 -7.66 22.23
N VAL A 93 5.63 -8.62 22.63
CA VAL A 93 6.66 -9.22 21.77
C VAL A 93 6.47 -10.72 21.72
N LEU A 94 6.28 -11.25 20.50
CA LEU A 94 6.09 -12.68 20.25
C LEU A 94 7.10 -13.18 19.21
N ASP A 95 7.97 -14.12 19.60
CA ASP A 95 8.93 -14.76 18.70
C ASP A 95 8.52 -16.21 18.42
N LEU A 96 8.02 -16.46 17.22
CA LEU A 96 7.67 -17.77 16.69
C LEU A 96 8.70 -18.30 15.68
N SER A 97 9.87 -17.68 15.56
CA SER A 97 10.89 -18.02 14.54
C SER A 97 11.33 -19.48 14.57
N LYS A 98 11.20 -20.14 15.72
CA LYS A 98 11.54 -21.56 15.95
C LYS A 98 10.30 -22.42 16.21
N ALA A 99 9.12 -21.86 16.01
CA ALA A 99 7.88 -22.61 16.06
C ALA A 99 7.51 -23.16 14.66
N LYS A 100 6.58 -24.10 14.65
CA LYS A 100 5.91 -24.61 13.45
C LYS A 100 4.41 -24.66 13.71
N ILE A 101 3.61 -24.08 12.83
CA ILE A 101 2.15 -24.17 12.94
C ILE A 101 1.70 -25.49 12.32
N VAL A 102 0.92 -26.25 13.09
CA VAL A 102 0.33 -27.50 12.65
C VAL A 102 -1.18 -27.49 12.85
N GLU A 103 -1.90 -28.28 12.05
CA GLU A 103 -3.34 -28.43 12.22
C GLU A 103 -3.69 -29.06 13.56
N GLY A 104 -4.90 -28.81 14.07
CA GLY A 104 -5.46 -29.42 15.27
C GLY A 104 -5.67 -28.47 16.41
N GLY A 105 -5.95 -29.03 17.60
CA GLY A 105 -6.33 -28.26 18.78
C GLY A 105 -7.78 -27.75 18.71
N VAL A 106 -8.10 -26.76 19.55
CA VAL A 106 -9.42 -26.09 19.54
C VAL A 106 -9.41 -24.90 18.59
N CYS A 107 -10.60 -24.37 18.27
CA CYS A 107 -10.71 -23.11 17.53
C CYS A 107 -10.01 -21.98 18.31
N TYR A 108 -9.20 -21.19 17.63
CA TYR A 108 -8.49 -20.05 18.22
C TYR A 108 -9.27 -18.74 18.07
N TYR A 109 -10.22 -18.69 17.12
CA TYR A 109 -11.09 -17.55 16.90
C TYR A 109 -12.42 -18.05 16.32
N TYR A 110 -13.56 -17.88 17.03
CA TYR A 110 -14.87 -18.43 16.67
C TYR A 110 -14.76 -19.88 16.15
N ASP A 111 -14.86 -20.09 14.85
CA ASP A 111 -14.78 -21.37 14.14
C ASP A 111 -13.48 -21.54 13.32
N CYS A 112 -12.47 -20.67 13.54
CA CYS A 112 -11.18 -20.78 12.87
C CYS A 112 -10.24 -21.76 13.59
N TYR A 113 -9.61 -22.62 12.80
CA TYR A 113 -8.68 -23.66 13.27
C TYR A 113 -7.33 -23.49 12.56
N THR A 114 -6.26 -24.00 13.16
CA THR A 114 -4.95 -23.97 12.52
C THR A 114 -4.84 -24.98 11.36
N SER A 115 -4.10 -24.57 10.34
CA SER A 115 -3.64 -25.42 9.23
C SER A 115 -2.12 -25.41 9.17
N ASN A 116 -1.53 -26.46 8.58
CA ASN A 116 -0.09 -26.59 8.51
C ASN A 116 0.55 -25.43 7.73
N ASP A 117 1.54 -24.79 8.37
CA ASP A 117 2.36 -23.73 7.78
C ASP A 117 1.57 -22.52 7.22
N VAL A 118 0.40 -22.23 7.84
CA VAL A 118 -0.46 -21.08 7.49
C VAL A 118 -0.68 -20.21 8.72
N ILE A 119 -0.58 -18.89 8.57
CA ILE A 119 -1.22 -17.96 9.51
C ILE A 119 -2.68 -17.89 9.08
N GLY A 120 -3.54 -18.61 9.79
CA GLY A 120 -4.95 -18.77 9.44
C GLY A 120 -5.75 -17.48 9.61
N ASP A 121 -7.00 -17.53 9.14
CA ASP A 121 -7.92 -16.40 9.17
C ASP A 121 -8.06 -15.86 10.60
N ARG A 122 -7.95 -14.54 10.76
CA ARG A 122 -8.10 -13.84 12.04
C ARG A 122 -7.16 -14.31 13.15
N ALA A 123 -6.03 -14.97 12.81
CA ALA A 123 -5.12 -15.60 13.78
C ALA A 123 -4.68 -14.63 14.90
N PHE A 124 -4.45 -13.36 14.57
CA PHE A 124 -4.08 -12.31 15.50
C PHE A 124 -5.05 -11.11 15.46
N ALA A 125 -6.25 -11.28 14.86
CA ALA A 125 -7.20 -10.17 14.72
C ALA A 125 -7.48 -9.50 16.06
N GLY A 126 -7.36 -8.15 16.07
CA GLY A 126 -7.60 -7.30 17.24
C GLY A 126 -6.51 -7.36 18.31
N CYS A 127 -5.43 -8.12 18.14
CA CYS A 127 -4.33 -8.18 19.11
C CYS A 127 -3.51 -6.88 19.09
N SER A 128 -4.14 -5.76 19.43
CA SER A 128 -3.57 -4.41 19.35
C SER A 128 -2.42 -4.15 20.35
N GLY A 129 -2.24 -5.04 21.34
CA GLY A 129 -1.10 -5.00 22.27
C GLY A 129 0.21 -5.51 21.68
N LEU A 130 0.17 -6.31 20.61
CA LEU A 130 1.38 -6.79 19.94
C LEU A 130 2.08 -5.63 19.22
N THR A 131 3.35 -5.43 19.55
CA THR A 131 4.22 -4.42 18.92
C THR A 131 5.24 -5.05 17.98
N SER A 132 5.63 -6.29 18.24
CA SER A 132 6.59 -7.05 17.43
C SER A 132 6.20 -8.52 17.34
N LEU A 133 6.23 -9.08 16.14
CA LEU A 133 5.96 -10.47 15.87
C LEU A 133 6.96 -11.03 14.86
N THR A 134 7.59 -12.15 15.19
CA THR A 134 8.41 -12.91 14.26
C THR A 134 7.72 -14.21 13.93
N LEU A 135 7.40 -14.42 12.65
CA LEU A 135 6.69 -15.60 12.16
C LEU A 135 7.61 -16.81 11.96
N PRO A 136 7.07 -18.04 11.98
CA PRO A 136 7.80 -19.25 11.60
C PRO A 136 8.29 -19.18 10.15
N ALA A 137 9.49 -19.70 9.90
CA ALA A 137 10.11 -19.65 8.56
C ALA A 137 9.34 -20.46 7.49
N GLY A 138 8.56 -21.46 7.90
CA GLY A 138 7.82 -22.35 7.00
C GLY A 138 6.48 -21.79 6.52
N ILE A 139 6.04 -20.61 6.97
CA ILE A 139 4.74 -20.04 6.59
C ILE A 139 4.71 -19.73 5.09
N THR A 140 3.62 -20.18 4.44
CA THR A 140 3.40 -20.02 3.00
C THR A 140 2.25 -19.07 2.67
N LYS A 141 1.33 -18.82 3.62
CA LYS A 141 0.13 -18.02 3.41
C LYS A 141 -0.24 -17.21 4.66
N ILE A 142 -0.80 -16.03 4.45
CA ILE A 142 -1.46 -15.21 5.47
C ILE A 142 -2.94 -15.11 5.09
N GLY A 143 -3.83 -15.64 5.95
CA GLY A 143 -5.27 -15.72 5.74
C GLY A 143 -6.01 -14.41 5.95
N ASP A 144 -7.34 -14.47 5.77
CA ASP A 144 -8.24 -13.33 5.88
C ASP A 144 -8.18 -12.69 7.27
N ASP A 145 -8.08 -11.35 7.32
CA ASP A 145 -8.02 -10.56 8.55
C ASP A 145 -6.95 -11.04 9.55
N ALA A 146 -5.94 -11.79 9.13
CA ALA A 146 -5.01 -12.49 10.03
C ALA A 146 -4.37 -11.58 11.08
N PHE A 147 -4.08 -10.32 10.72
CA PHE A 147 -3.57 -9.27 11.59
C PHE A 147 -4.51 -8.06 11.68
N GLY A 148 -5.77 -8.22 11.24
CA GLY A 148 -6.74 -7.13 11.22
C GLY A 148 -6.85 -6.44 12.58
N GLY A 149 -6.69 -5.11 12.65
CA GLY A 149 -6.75 -4.35 13.89
C GLY A 149 -5.56 -4.51 14.84
N CYS A 150 -4.44 -5.09 14.40
CA CYS A 150 -3.18 -5.09 15.17
C CYS A 150 -2.52 -3.69 15.15
N SER A 151 -3.22 -2.69 15.67
CA SER A 151 -2.81 -1.28 15.59
C SER A 151 -1.50 -0.95 16.33
N GLY A 152 -1.08 -1.79 17.28
CA GLY A 152 0.20 -1.65 17.98
C GLY A 152 1.39 -2.25 17.22
N LEU A 153 1.15 -3.06 16.18
CA LEU A 153 2.21 -3.77 15.47
C LEU A 153 3.05 -2.78 14.65
N THR A 154 4.29 -2.54 15.08
CA THR A 154 5.21 -1.59 14.43
C THR A 154 6.16 -2.27 13.45
N SER A 155 6.45 -3.55 13.67
CA SER A 155 7.34 -4.33 12.83
C SER A 155 6.86 -5.78 12.70
N LEU A 156 6.90 -6.28 11.48
CA LEU A 156 6.62 -7.68 11.16
C LEU A 156 7.60 -8.15 10.09
N THR A 157 8.23 -9.29 10.33
CA THR A 157 9.09 -9.93 9.33
C THR A 157 8.33 -11.09 8.70
N LEU A 158 8.08 -10.97 7.40
CA LEU A 158 7.42 -12.02 6.61
C LEU A 158 8.45 -13.04 6.12
N PRO A 159 8.21 -14.34 6.30
CA PRO A 159 9.07 -15.41 5.77
C PRO A 159 9.11 -15.42 4.24
N ALA A 160 10.25 -15.82 3.67
CA ALA A 160 10.47 -15.83 2.21
C ALA A 160 9.52 -16.78 1.45
N GLY A 161 8.93 -17.78 2.13
CA GLY A 161 8.02 -18.77 1.56
C GLY A 161 6.60 -18.29 1.28
N ILE A 162 6.23 -17.08 1.75
CA ILE A 162 4.85 -16.56 1.56
C ILE A 162 4.62 -16.25 0.08
N THR A 163 3.50 -16.79 -0.44
CA THR A 163 3.04 -16.57 -1.81
C THR A 163 1.73 -15.78 -1.89
N GLU A 164 0.94 -15.76 -0.80
CA GLU A 164 -0.38 -15.15 -0.75
C GLU A 164 -0.58 -14.36 0.54
N ILE A 165 -1.18 -13.19 0.41
CA ILE A 165 -1.74 -12.35 1.48
C ILE A 165 -3.21 -12.16 1.15
N ASP A 166 -4.11 -12.74 1.96
CA ASP A 166 -5.55 -12.75 1.70
C ASP A 166 -6.25 -11.44 2.08
N ASP A 167 -7.58 -11.43 1.99
CA ASP A 167 -8.42 -10.25 2.18
C ASP A 167 -8.28 -9.70 3.60
N GLY A 168 -8.15 -8.38 3.72
CA GLY A 168 -8.04 -7.71 5.01
C GLY A 168 -6.86 -8.10 5.90
N ALA A 169 -5.87 -8.87 5.39
CA ALA A 169 -4.83 -9.49 6.22
C ALA A 169 -4.14 -8.53 7.19
N PHE A 170 -3.94 -7.26 6.81
CA PHE A 170 -3.36 -6.18 7.64
C PHE A 170 -4.32 -5.01 7.84
N TRP A 171 -5.63 -5.26 7.72
CA TRP A 171 -6.65 -4.24 7.90
C TRP A 171 -6.46 -3.48 9.23
N TYR A 172 -6.38 -2.13 9.16
CA TYR A 172 -6.15 -1.24 10.33
C TYR A 172 -4.89 -1.57 11.17
N CYS A 173 -3.84 -2.10 10.56
CA CYS A 173 -2.51 -2.16 11.18
C CYS A 173 -1.85 -0.77 11.17
N SER A 174 -2.47 0.20 11.84
CA SER A 174 -2.08 1.62 11.78
C SER A 174 -0.70 1.93 12.36
N GLY A 175 -0.17 1.05 13.23
CA GLY A 175 1.17 1.16 13.79
C GLY A 175 2.29 0.69 12.84
N LEU A 176 1.94 -0.06 11.78
CA LEU A 176 2.93 -0.65 10.88
C LEU A 176 3.57 0.44 10.02
N THR A 177 4.86 0.72 10.26
CA THR A 177 5.57 1.81 9.57
C THR A 177 6.30 1.35 8.31
N SER A 178 6.64 0.07 8.25
CA SER A 178 7.28 -0.56 7.09
C SER A 178 6.96 -2.05 7.06
N LEU A 179 6.85 -2.61 5.86
CA LEU A 179 6.69 -4.04 5.64
C LEU A 179 7.49 -4.46 4.41
N ASN A 180 8.36 -5.44 4.58
CA ASN A 180 9.10 -6.01 3.47
C ASN A 180 8.34 -7.22 2.93
N LEU A 181 7.85 -7.11 1.69
CA LEU A 181 7.12 -8.18 1.01
C LEU A 181 8.09 -9.13 0.32
N PRO A 182 8.07 -10.44 0.62
CA PRO A 182 8.87 -11.45 -0.07
C PRO A 182 8.61 -11.48 -1.59
N ALA A 183 9.66 -11.75 -2.36
CA ALA A 183 9.58 -11.77 -3.83
C ALA A 183 8.64 -12.85 -4.40
N GLY A 184 8.32 -13.89 -3.61
CA GLY A 184 7.42 -14.97 -3.98
C GLY A 184 5.93 -14.62 -3.97
N ILE A 185 5.54 -13.45 -3.44
CA ILE A 185 4.12 -13.06 -3.35
C ILE A 185 3.58 -12.79 -4.76
N THR A 186 2.48 -13.46 -5.10
CA THR A 186 1.75 -13.32 -6.36
C THR A 186 0.32 -12.82 -6.18
N TYR A 187 -0.18 -12.80 -4.95
CA TYR A 187 -1.53 -12.34 -4.63
C TYR A 187 -1.55 -11.47 -3.37
N ILE A 188 -2.23 -10.34 -3.46
CA ILE A 188 -2.60 -9.45 -2.36
C ILE A 188 -4.10 -9.24 -2.46
N GLY A 189 -4.84 -9.62 -1.43
CA GLY A 189 -6.30 -9.64 -1.37
C GLY A 189 -6.95 -8.26 -1.30
N TRP A 190 -8.28 -8.26 -1.29
CA TRP A 190 -9.08 -7.05 -1.10
C TRP A 190 -8.86 -6.47 0.28
N TYR A 191 -8.76 -5.14 0.37
CA TYR A 191 -8.59 -4.41 1.65
C TYR A 191 -7.37 -4.83 2.47
N ALA A 192 -6.40 -5.55 1.87
CA ALA A 192 -5.30 -6.20 2.59
C ALA A 192 -4.49 -5.23 3.48
N PHE A 193 -4.35 -3.97 3.07
CA PHE A 193 -3.64 -2.92 3.82
C PHE A 193 -4.54 -1.71 4.14
N GLU A 194 -5.88 -1.87 4.08
CA GLU A 194 -6.79 -0.77 4.44
C GLU A 194 -6.48 -0.23 5.83
N GLY A 195 -6.41 1.10 5.97
CA GLY A 195 -6.15 1.76 7.26
C GLY A 195 -4.73 1.60 7.79
N CYS A 196 -3.77 1.10 7.00
CA CYS A 196 -2.35 1.06 7.38
C CYS A 196 -1.74 2.48 7.32
N SER A 197 -2.28 3.41 8.11
CA SER A 197 -1.94 4.84 8.06
C SER A 197 -0.51 5.16 8.49
N GLY A 198 0.16 4.26 9.22
CA GLY A 198 1.58 4.38 9.58
C GLY A 198 2.56 4.00 8.48
N LEU A 199 2.09 3.24 7.46
CA LEU A 199 2.95 2.74 6.40
C LEU A 199 3.45 3.88 5.51
N THR A 200 4.77 4.08 5.45
CA THR A 200 5.36 5.23 4.72
C THR A 200 5.80 4.87 3.31
N SER A 201 6.19 3.64 3.09
CA SER A 201 6.62 3.15 1.77
C SER A 201 6.36 1.65 1.64
N LEU A 202 6.08 1.20 0.42
CA LEU A 202 5.93 -0.21 0.11
C LEU A 202 6.44 -0.49 -1.30
N THR A 203 7.16 -1.61 -1.45
CA THR A 203 7.57 -2.14 -2.77
C THR A 203 6.81 -3.42 -3.01
N LEU A 204 6.01 -3.45 -4.07
CA LEU A 204 5.27 -4.65 -4.46
C LEU A 204 6.17 -5.61 -5.25
N PRO A 205 6.09 -6.92 -4.98
CA PRO A 205 6.85 -7.94 -5.70
C PRO A 205 6.47 -8.03 -7.19
N ALA A 206 7.44 -8.45 -8.01
CA ALA A 206 7.26 -8.54 -9.48
C ALA A 206 6.16 -9.53 -9.92
N GLY A 207 5.78 -10.48 -9.07
CA GLY A 207 4.70 -11.44 -9.32
C GLY A 207 3.28 -10.85 -9.24
N ILE A 208 3.12 -9.63 -8.70
CA ILE A 208 1.82 -8.97 -8.62
C ILE A 208 1.44 -8.40 -9.99
N THR A 209 0.27 -8.77 -10.50
CA THR A 209 -0.25 -8.36 -11.81
C THR A 209 -1.45 -7.42 -11.75
N ARG A 210 -2.04 -7.23 -10.57
CA ARG A 210 -3.14 -6.28 -10.33
C ARG A 210 -3.05 -5.69 -8.94
N ILE A 211 -3.58 -4.50 -8.76
CA ILE A 211 -3.85 -3.91 -7.44
C ILE A 211 -5.30 -4.20 -7.11
N SER A 212 -5.52 -5.01 -6.10
CA SER A 212 -6.84 -5.50 -5.69
C SER A 212 -7.72 -4.37 -5.13
N ARG A 213 -9.03 -4.59 -5.16
CA ARG A 213 -10.05 -3.67 -4.66
C ARG A 213 -9.75 -3.22 -3.24
N GLY A 214 -9.69 -1.91 -3.05
CA GLY A 214 -9.51 -1.31 -1.74
C GLY A 214 -8.20 -1.64 -1.03
N ALA A 215 -7.23 -2.26 -1.71
CA ALA A 215 -6.04 -2.84 -1.06
C ALA A 215 -5.27 -1.83 -0.18
N PHE A 216 -5.32 -0.54 -0.51
CA PHE A 216 -4.59 0.53 0.19
C PHE A 216 -5.51 1.70 0.61
N ILE A 217 -6.82 1.44 0.87
CA ILE A 217 -7.70 2.49 1.38
C ILE A 217 -7.08 3.09 2.65
N ASP A 218 -7.11 4.43 2.76
CA ASP A 218 -6.66 5.20 3.94
C ASP A 218 -5.23 4.89 4.42
N CYS A 219 -4.35 4.44 3.50
CA CYS A 219 -2.91 4.43 3.72
C CYS A 219 -2.35 5.86 3.68
N SER A 220 -2.82 6.72 4.57
CA SER A 220 -2.56 8.17 4.52
C SER A 220 -1.09 8.55 4.75
N GLY A 221 -0.31 7.69 5.40
CA GLY A 221 1.13 7.86 5.58
C GLY A 221 1.98 7.47 4.38
N LEU A 222 1.39 6.77 3.38
CA LEU A 222 2.13 6.26 2.24
C LEU A 222 2.58 7.40 1.32
N THR A 223 3.88 7.69 1.32
CA THR A 223 4.46 8.78 0.51
C THR A 223 4.99 8.29 -0.83
N SER A 224 5.38 7.02 -0.90
CA SER A 224 5.85 6.38 -2.13
C SER A 224 5.40 4.94 -2.24
N LEU A 225 5.03 4.54 -3.45
CA LEU A 225 4.67 3.17 -3.79
C LEU A 225 5.32 2.80 -5.11
N THR A 226 6.07 1.69 -5.11
CA THR A 226 6.66 1.14 -6.34
C THR A 226 5.78 0.03 -6.86
N LEU A 227 5.19 0.26 -8.04
CA LEU A 227 4.39 -0.72 -8.76
C LEU A 227 5.29 -1.53 -9.72
N PRO A 228 5.20 -2.88 -9.74
CA PRO A 228 5.95 -3.69 -10.69
C PRO A 228 5.42 -3.51 -12.13
N ALA A 229 6.32 -3.68 -13.10
CA ALA A 229 5.99 -3.50 -14.52
C ALA A 229 4.87 -4.44 -15.04
N GLY A 230 4.64 -5.56 -14.36
CA GLY A 230 3.61 -6.55 -14.67
C GLY A 230 2.17 -6.14 -14.33
N ILE A 231 1.95 -5.01 -13.65
CA ILE A 231 0.61 -4.55 -13.32
C ILE A 231 -0.15 -4.16 -14.59
N THR A 232 -1.33 -4.75 -14.77
CA THR A 232 -2.24 -4.47 -15.90
C THR A 232 -3.55 -3.81 -15.48
N GLU A 233 -3.89 -3.87 -14.18
CA GLU A 233 -5.16 -3.38 -13.67
C GLU A 233 -5.01 -2.75 -12.29
N ILE A 234 -5.69 -1.62 -12.10
CA ILE A 234 -5.95 -1.01 -10.78
C ILE A 234 -7.44 -1.11 -10.54
N GLU A 235 -7.84 -1.98 -9.60
CA GLU A 235 -9.25 -2.24 -9.30
C GLU A 235 -9.89 -1.05 -8.56
N PRO A 236 -11.24 -1.00 -8.47
CA PRO A 236 -11.93 0.08 -7.77
C PRO A 236 -11.44 0.26 -6.33
N TRP A 237 -11.38 1.52 -5.87
CA TRP A 237 -11.06 1.94 -4.49
C TRP A 237 -9.62 1.69 -4.04
N ALA A 238 -8.76 1.21 -4.92
CA ALA A 238 -7.43 0.69 -4.58
C ALA A 238 -6.59 1.62 -3.68
N PHE A 239 -6.66 2.95 -3.87
CA PHE A 239 -5.88 3.95 -3.15
C PHE A 239 -6.74 5.10 -2.59
N ILE A 240 -8.04 4.86 -2.25
CA ILE A 240 -8.84 5.91 -1.61
C ILE A 240 -8.12 6.45 -0.39
N GLY A 241 -8.07 7.77 -0.23
CA GLY A 241 -7.56 8.41 0.98
C GLY A 241 -6.04 8.31 1.17
N CYS A 242 -5.26 7.84 0.18
CA CYS A 242 -3.80 7.86 0.22
C CYS A 242 -3.27 9.31 0.11
N SER A 243 -3.61 10.16 1.07
CA SER A 243 -3.35 11.60 1.02
C SER A 243 -1.86 11.97 1.09
N GLY A 244 -1.03 11.08 1.63
CA GLY A 244 0.43 11.25 1.67
C GLY A 244 1.14 10.96 0.35
N LEU A 245 0.46 10.31 -0.62
CA LEU A 245 1.09 9.90 -1.88
C LEU A 245 1.35 11.12 -2.77
N THR A 246 2.63 11.47 -2.93
CA THR A 246 3.04 12.69 -3.67
C THR A 246 3.32 12.42 -5.14
N SER A 247 3.72 11.21 -5.46
CA SER A 247 4.00 10.78 -6.83
C SER A 247 3.69 9.29 -7.01
N LEU A 248 3.22 8.93 -8.19
CA LEU A 248 2.98 7.54 -8.57
C LEU A 248 3.32 7.36 -10.04
N THR A 249 4.19 6.40 -10.34
CA THR A 249 4.47 5.97 -11.70
C THR A 249 3.61 4.76 -12.03
N LEU A 250 2.71 4.94 -13.00
CA LEU A 250 1.86 3.86 -13.49
C LEU A 250 2.59 3.04 -14.56
N PRO A 251 2.66 1.70 -14.44
CA PRO A 251 3.27 0.84 -15.46
C PRO A 251 2.57 0.92 -16.82
N ALA A 252 3.36 0.75 -17.89
CA ALA A 252 2.87 0.87 -19.27
C ALA A 252 1.76 -0.14 -19.64
N GLY A 253 1.67 -1.26 -18.92
CA GLY A 253 0.66 -2.31 -19.13
C GLY A 253 -0.74 -1.96 -18.68
N ILE A 254 -0.94 -0.86 -17.93
CA ILE A 254 -2.25 -0.48 -17.42
C ILE A 254 -3.10 0.10 -18.56
N THR A 255 -4.30 -0.46 -18.75
CA THR A 255 -5.26 -0.02 -19.78
C THR A 255 -6.50 0.64 -19.17
N LYS A 256 -6.77 0.42 -17.89
CA LYS A 256 -7.95 0.92 -17.20
C LYS A 256 -7.65 1.28 -15.75
N ILE A 257 -8.26 2.36 -15.27
CA ILE A 257 -8.24 2.77 -13.85
C ILE A 257 -9.66 2.60 -13.31
N GLY A 258 -9.78 1.86 -12.23
CA GLY A 258 -11.05 1.54 -11.57
C GLY A 258 -11.75 2.77 -10.98
N SER A 259 -13.04 2.63 -10.68
CA SER A 259 -13.82 3.70 -10.02
C SER A 259 -13.25 4.02 -8.65
N ASP A 260 -13.21 5.32 -8.31
CA ASP A 260 -12.67 5.85 -7.04
C ASP A 260 -11.22 5.41 -6.72
N ALA A 261 -10.46 4.91 -7.71
CA ALA A 261 -9.17 4.25 -7.45
C ALA A 261 -8.15 5.15 -6.71
N PHE A 262 -8.16 6.46 -6.98
CA PHE A 262 -7.28 7.47 -6.33
C PHE A 262 -8.07 8.59 -5.65
N ARG A 263 -9.34 8.32 -5.30
CA ARG A 263 -10.16 9.32 -4.63
C ARG A 263 -9.49 9.82 -3.35
N GLY A 264 -9.38 11.14 -3.20
CA GLY A 264 -8.79 11.77 -2.00
C GLY A 264 -7.28 11.68 -1.90
N CYS A 265 -6.56 11.28 -2.96
CA CYS A 265 -5.10 11.35 -3.03
C CYS A 265 -4.64 12.82 -3.15
N SER A 266 -4.89 13.62 -2.12
CA SER A 266 -4.70 15.08 -2.15
C SER A 266 -3.24 15.50 -2.23
N GLY A 267 -2.28 14.63 -1.86
CA GLY A 267 -0.85 14.87 -1.99
C GLY A 267 -0.30 14.70 -3.40
N LEU A 268 -1.05 14.03 -4.30
CA LEU A 268 -0.58 13.73 -5.65
C LEU A 268 -0.45 15.00 -6.48
N THR A 269 0.78 15.34 -6.88
CA THR A 269 1.06 16.61 -7.58
C THR A 269 1.09 16.48 -9.10
N ASN A 270 1.55 15.36 -9.61
CA ASN A 270 1.64 15.08 -11.04
C ASN A 270 1.10 13.68 -11.35
N LEU A 271 0.40 13.57 -12.45
CA LEU A 271 -0.11 12.32 -12.97
C LEU A 271 0.17 12.20 -14.46
N THR A 272 0.96 11.20 -14.83
CA THR A 272 1.15 10.79 -16.22
C THR A 272 0.51 9.44 -16.41
N LEU A 273 -0.54 9.40 -17.24
CA LEU A 273 -1.22 8.17 -17.60
C LEU A 273 -0.45 7.45 -18.69
N PRO A 274 -0.26 6.12 -18.59
CA PRO A 274 0.37 5.31 -19.65
C PRO A 274 -0.38 5.42 -20.98
N ALA A 275 0.36 5.27 -22.08
CA ALA A 275 -0.22 5.35 -23.45
C ALA A 275 -1.36 4.34 -23.70
N GLY A 276 -1.35 3.21 -22.98
CA GLY A 276 -2.39 2.17 -23.10
C GLY A 276 -3.72 2.48 -22.41
N ILE A 277 -3.83 3.56 -21.63
CA ILE A 277 -5.08 3.92 -20.96
C ILE A 277 -6.14 4.36 -21.99
N THR A 278 -7.28 3.68 -21.96
CA THR A 278 -8.45 4.00 -22.80
C THR A 278 -9.63 4.51 -21.99
N GLU A 279 -9.69 4.18 -20.69
CA GLU A 279 -10.79 4.52 -19.79
C GLU A 279 -10.29 4.96 -18.42
N ILE A 280 -10.93 5.99 -17.89
CA ILE A 280 -10.77 6.45 -16.50
C ILE A 280 -12.10 6.25 -15.79
N GLY A 281 -12.10 5.48 -14.69
CA GLY A 281 -13.29 5.11 -13.92
C GLY A 281 -14.01 6.31 -13.29
N TYR A 282 -15.21 6.06 -12.82
CA TYR A 282 -16.04 7.03 -12.09
C TYR A 282 -15.29 7.52 -10.83
N SER A 283 -15.26 8.83 -10.59
CA SER A 283 -14.59 9.46 -9.43
C SER A 283 -13.12 9.05 -9.25
N ALA A 284 -12.44 8.52 -10.28
CA ALA A 284 -11.12 7.88 -10.13
C ALA A 284 -10.07 8.77 -9.45
N PHE A 285 -10.11 10.09 -9.69
CA PHE A 285 -9.23 11.10 -9.08
C PHE A 285 -10.01 12.20 -8.34
N TYR A 286 -11.21 11.86 -7.85
CA TYR A 286 -12.04 12.81 -7.09
C TYR A 286 -11.24 13.37 -5.89
N GLY A 287 -11.18 14.69 -5.77
CA GLY A 287 -10.52 15.36 -4.63
C GLY A 287 -9.00 15.27 -4.62
N CYS A 288 -8.34 14.93 -5.75
CA CYS A 288 -6.89 15.03 -5.90
C CYS A 288 -6.49 16.52 -6.01
N SER A 289 -6.68 17.27 -4.94
CA SER A 289 -6.53 18.74 -4.93
C SER A 289 -5.10 19.22 -5.15
N GLY A 290 -4.10 18.38 -4.89
CA GLY A 290 -2.69 18.68 -5.16
C GLY A 290 -2.28 18.55 -6.61
N LEU A 291 -3.11 17.94 -7.46
CA LEU A 291 -2.78 17.67 -8.87
C LEU A 291 -2.70 18.99 -9.66
N THR A 292 -1.52 19.31 -10.19
CA THR A 292 -1.26 20.56 -10.92
C THR A 292 -1.29 20.37 -12.43
N SER A 293 -0.97 19.19 -12.92
CA SER A 293 -0.93 18.85 -14.34
C SER A 293 -1.47 17.47 -14.59
N LEU A 294 -2.22 17.31 -15.69
CA LEU A 294 -2.77 16.04 -16.14
C LEU A 294 -2.39 15.83 -17.60
N THR A 295 -1.91 14.62 -17.93
CA THR A 295 -1.66 14.19 -19.30
C THR A 295 -2.61 13.05 -19.64
N LEU A 296 -3.50 13.26 -20.62
CA LEU A 296 -4.42 12.26 -21.16
C LEU A 296 -3.83 11.69 -22.46
N PRO A 297 -3.60 10.37 -22.56
CA PRO A 297 -2.95 9.75 -23.71
C PRO A 297 -3.84 9.75 -24.96
N ALA A 298 -3.21 9.54 -26.12
CA ALA A 298 -3.91 9.53 -27.42
C ALA A 298 -5.03 8.49 -27.53
N GLY A 299 -4.92 7.38 -26.78
CA GLY A 299 -5.89 6.31 -26.77
C GLY A 299 -7.12 6.52 -25.88
N ILE A 300 -7.18 7.62 -25.11
CA ILE A 300 -8.30 7.86 -24.19
C ILE A 300 -9.61 8.04 -24.94
N THR A 301 -10.63 7.28 -24.55
CA THR A 301 -11.98 7.33 -25.19
C THR A 301 -13.07 7.69 -24.21
N TRP A 302 -12.84 7.45 -22.91
CA TRP A 302 -13.86 7.70 -21.90
C TRP A 302 -13.26 8.19 -20.58
N ILE A 303 -13.84 9.27 -20.03
CA ILE A 303 -13.56 9.83 -18.73
C ILE A 303 -14.85 9.75 -17.91
N GLY A 304 -14.85 8.97 -16.84
CA GLY A 304 -16.00 8.74 -15.99
C GLY A 304 -16.55 10.00 -15.34
N GLY A 305 -17.80 9.94 -14.92
CA GLY A 305 -18.40 11.03 -14.15
C GLY A 305 -17.59 11.30 -12.88
N GLU A 306 -17.48 12.58 -12.53
CA GLU A 306 -16.73 13.05 -11.36
C GLU A 306 -15.24 12.65 -11.32
N ALA A 307 -14.67 12.14 -12.41
CA ALA A 307 -13.32 11.55 -12.43
C ALA A 307 -12.24 12.50 -11.87
N PHE A 308 -12.32 13.80 -12.14
CA PHE A 308 -11.41 14.85 -11.65
C PHE A 308 -12.14 15.93 -10.85
N ARG A 309 -13.33 15.61 -10.32
CA ARG A 309 -14.07 16.55 -9.49
C ARG A 309 -13.25 16.95 -8.25
N GLY A 310 -13.13 18.26 -7.99
CA GLY A 310 -12.38 18.78 -6.84
C GLY A 310 -10.85 18.75 -7.01
N CYS A 311 -10.33 18.49 -8.23
CA CYS A 311 -8.92 18.67 -8.56
C CYS A 311 -8.57 20.16 -8.68
N SER A 312 -8.73 20.92 -7.60
CA SER A 312 -8.66 22.37 -7.59
C SER A 312 -7.26 22.94 -7.89
N GLY A 313 -6.22 22.11 -7.80
CA GLY A 313 -4.85 22.48 -8.14
C GLY A 313 -4.52 22.48 -9.62
N LEU A 314 -5.42 21.89 -10.49
CA LEU A 314 -5.11 21.75 -11.92
C LEU A 314 -4.98 23.11 -12.61
N THR A 315 -3.84 23.31 -13.26
CA THR A 315 -3.54 24.48 -14.08
C THR A 315 -3.29 24.13 -15.55
N SER A 316 -3.03 22.85 -15.85
CA SER A 316 -2.80 22.39 -17.23
C SER A 316 -3.32 20.98 -17.44
N ILE A 317 -3.98 20.76 -18.58
CA ILE A 317 -4.44 19.45 -19.06
C ILE A 317 -3.91 19.30 -20.48
N TYR A 318 -3.07 18.29 -20.72
CA TYR A 318 -2.58 17.93 -22.04
C TYR A 318 -3.39 16.76 -22.58
N VAL A 319 -4.11 16.93 -23.66
CA VAL A 319 -4.90 15.88 -24.29
C VAL A 319 -4.23 15.50 -25.60
N TYR A 320 -3.79 14.26 -25.74
CA TYR A 320 -3.15 13.75 -26.97
C TYR A 320 -4.15 13.07 -27.91
N ALA A 321 -5.41 12.90 -27.51
CA ALA A 321 -6.43 12.29 -28.34
C ALA A 321 -6.89 13.26 -29.45
N GLU A 322 -6.83 12.81 -30.71
CA GLU A 322 -7.37 13.56 -31.86
C GLU A 322 -8.90 13.60 -31.85
N LYS A 323 -9.51 12.52 -31.31
CA LYS A 323 -10.97 12.47 -31.10
C LYS A 323 -11.28 12.82 -29.66
N VAL A 324 -12.23 13.73 -29.48
CA VAL A 324 -12.68 14.12 -28.14
C VAL A 324 -13.20 12.90 -27.38
N PRO A 325 -12.64 12.57 -26.20
CA PRO A 325 -13.17 11.48 -25.39
C PRO A 325 -14.56 11.85 -24.84
N ILE A 326 -15.39 10.84 -24.60
CA ILE A 326 -16.66 11.03 -23.89
C ILE A 326 -16.36 11.38 -22.45
N ILE A 327 -16.98 12.47 -21.96
CA ILE A 327 -16.82 12.95 -20.59
C ILE A 327 -18.12 12.72 -19.81
N GLY A 328 -18.01 12.04 -18.68
CA GLY A 328 -19.13 11.85 -17.76
C GLY A 328 -19.49 13.13 -17.00
N SER A 329 -20.68 13.14 -16.40
CA SER A 329 -21.19 14.29 -15.66
C SER A 329 -20.25 14.72 -14.52
N ASN A 330 -20.10 16.03 -14.34
CA ASN A 330 -19.31 16.63 -13.26
C ASN A 330 -17.81 16.28 -13.27
N ALA A 331 -17.28 15.75 -14.38
CA ALA A 331 -15.92 15.19 -14.44
C ALA A 331 -14.82 16.17 -13.97
N PHE A 332 -14.95 17.46 -14.27
CA PHE A 332 -14.00 18.52 -13.89
C PHE A 332 -14.61 19.59 -12.98
N THR A 333 -15.76 19.32 -12.35
CA THR A 333 -16.37 20.28 -11.42
C THR A 333 -15.42 20.61 -10.27
N GLY A 334 -15.18 21.90 -10.02
CA GLY A 334 -14.25 22.38 -8.97
C GLY A 334 -12.82 22.60 -9.44
N VAL A 335 -12.51 22.35 -10.72
CA VAL A 335 -11.33 22.89 -11.39
C VAL A 335 -11.58 24.36 -11.77
N ASP A 336 -10.62 25.25 -11.55
CA ASP A 336 -10.75 26.67 -11.90
C ASP A 336 -10.64 26.85 -13.42
N ALA A 337 -11.79 27.03 -14.10
CA ALA A 337 -11.89 27.18 -15.55
C ALA A 337 -11.02 28.30 -16.14
N LYS A 338 -10.75 29.34 -15.36
CA LYS A 338 -9.97 30.52 -15.80
C LYS A 338 -8.48 30.31 -15.65
N LYS A 339 -8.06 29.46 -14.71
CA LYS A 339 -6.64 29.20 -14.45
C LYS A 339 -6.14 27.95 -15.17
N CYS A 340 -7.01 27.01 -15.49
CA CYS A 340 -6.63 25.78 -16.15
C CYS A 340 -6.64 25.96 -17.67
N THR A 341 -5.51 25.63 -18.31
CA THR A 341 -5.39 25.60 -19.77
C THR A 341 -5.46 24.17 -20.26
N VAL A 342 -6.32 23.90 -21.21
CA VAL A 342 -6.41 22.60 -21.91
C VAL A 342 -5.65 22.68 -23.22
N TYR A 343 -4.63 21.86 -23.35
CA TYR A 343 -3.84 21.75 -24.57
C TYR A 343 -4.36 20.58 -25.40
N VAL A 344 -4.72 20.82 -26.66
CA VAL A 344 -5.33 19.86 -27.58
C VAL A 344 -4.49 19.74 -28.87
N PRO A 345 -4.57 18.62 -29.62
CA PRO A 345 -3.79 18.46 -30.85
C PRO A 345 -4.13 19.53 -31.91
N MET A 346 -3.14 19.90 -32.72
CA MET A 346 -3.33 20.82 -33.87
C MET A 346 -4.47 20.39 -34.76
N GLY A 347 -5.35 21.31 -35.11
CA GLY A 347 -6.50 21.09 -35.97
C GLY A 347 -7.77 20.60 -35.26
N THR A 348 -7.72 20.38 -33.93
CA THR A 348 -8.87 19.83 -33.16
C THR A 348 -9.55 20.88 -32.27
N TYR A 349 -9.13 22.14 -32.30
CA TYR A 349 -9.66 23.21 -31.42
C TYR A 349 -11.20 23.27 -31.44
N ASN A 350 -11.81 23.28 -32.62
CA ASN A 350 -13.26 23.41 -32.73
C ASN A 350 -13.99 22.20 -32.13
N ASP A 351 -13.49 21.00 -32.31
CA ASP A 351 -14.06 19.77 -31.77
C ASP A 351 -14.07 19.77 -30.26
N TYR A 352 -12.95 20.20 -29.65
CA TYR A 352 -12.82 20.33 -28.20
C TYR A 352 -13.64 21.51 -27.65
N TRP A 353 -13.64 22.65 -28.32
CA TRP A 353 -14.40 23.82 -27.89
C TRP A 353 -15.94 23.56 -27.91
N LEU A 354 -16.44 22.81 -28.88
CA LEU A 354 -17.85 22.46 -28.98
C LEU A 354 -18.27 21.26 -28.15
N SER A 355 -17.32 20.63 -27.44
CA SER A 355 -17.52 19.48 -26.54
C SER A 355 -17.72 19.88 -25.09
N ASP A 356 -17.85 18.88 -24.22
CA ASP A 356 -17.87 19.06 -22.76
C ASP A 356 -16.58 19.74 -22.23
N PHE A 357 -15.45 19.67 -22.92
CA PHE A 357 -14.25 20.44 -22.54
C PHE A 357 -14.53 21.94 -22.61
N GLY A 358 -15.14 22.45 -23.67
CA GLY A 358 -15.52 23.85 -23.79
C GLY A 358 -16.59 24.30 -22.78
N TYR A 359 -17.38 23.35 -22.24
CA TYR A 359 -18.26 23.63 -21.11
C TYR A 359 -17.51 23.84 -19.79
N TYR A 360 -16.45 23.06 -19.57
CA TYR A 360 -15.66 23.17 -18.30
C TYR A 360 -14.57 24.20 -18.35
N PHE A 361 -13.98 24.55 -19.51
CA PHE A 361 -12.76 25.34 -19.61
C PHE A 361 -12.88 26.51 -20.58
N GLU A 362 -12.42 27.68 -20.14
CA GLU A 362 -12.37 28.91 -20.95
C GLU A 362 -11.11 29.00 -21.83
N ASN A 363 -10.05 28.26 -21.47
CA ASN A 363 -8.75 28.33 -22.13
C ASN A 363 -8.42 26.99 -22.81
N ILE A 364 -8.69 26.89 -24.10
CA ILE A 364 -8.28 25.76 -24.95
C ILE A 364 -7.26 26.26 -25.95
N VAL A 365 -6.11 25.57 -26.05
CA VAL A 365 -4.99 25.96 -26.92
C VAL A 365 -4.49 24.75 -27.67
N GLU A 366 -4.26 24.90 -28.98
CA GLU A 366 -3.68 23.85 -29.78
C GLU A 366 -2.15 23.73 -29.56
N PHE A 367 -1.64 22.50 -29.55
CA PHE A 367 -0.21 22.22 -29.48
C PHE A 367 0.18 21.13 -30.47
N ASP A 368 1.45 21.12 -30.87
CA ASP A 368 1.99 20.05 -31.72
C ASP A 368 2.21 18.80 -30.85
N ALA A 369 1.28 17.87 -30.93
CA ALA A 369 1.32 16.60 -30.19
C ALA A 369 2.36 15.61 -30.72
N THR A 370 2.95 15.86 -31.91
CA THR A 370 3.94 14.94 -32.55
C THR A 370 5.33 15.04 -31.93
N GLY A 371 5.59 16.05 -31.11
CA GLY A 371 6.93 16.39 -30.58
C GLY A 371 7.44 15.56 -29.39
N ILE A 372 6.66 14.62 -28.82
CA ILE A 372 7.08 13.87 -27.61
C ILE A 372 7.71 12.51 -27.95
N ASP A 373 7.48 11.93 -29.14
CA ASP A 373 7.97 10.59 -29.51
C ASP A 373 9.16 10.57 -30.50
N LYS A 374 9.77 11.72 -30.79
CA LYS A 374 11.00 11.71 -31.61
C LYS A 374 12.24 11.95 -30.75
N THR A 375 12.71 10.90 -30.08
CA THR A 375 14.16 10.74 -29.88
C THR A 375 14.82 10.50 -31.25
N THR A 376 14.90 11.53 -32.07
CA THR A 376 15.82 11.53 -33.19
C THR A 376 17.21 11.84 -32.65
N THR A 377 18.03 10.83 -32.56
CA THR A 377 19.49 10.99 -32.61
C THR A 377 19.86 11.57 -34.00
N SER A 378 19.66 12.86 -34.18
CA SER A 378 20.18 13.61 -35.29
C SER A 378 21.10 14.70 -34.78
N THR A 379 22.34 14.66 -35.21
CA THR A 379 23.41 15.58 -34.83
C THR A 379 23.32 16.95 -35.50
N ASP A 380 22.26 17.22 -36.32
CA ASP A 380 22.15 18.44 -37.15
C ASP A 380 20.80 19.16 -36.92
N VAL A 381 20.45 19.42 -35.65
CA VAL A 381 19.23 20.17 -35.31
C VAL A 381 19.58 21.66 -35.18
N GLU A 382 19.17 22.47 -36.14
CA GLU A 382 19.42 23.93 -36.13
C GLU A 382 18.27 24.70 -35.49
N GLU A 383 18.59 25.82 -34.80
CA GLU A 383 17.61 26.76 -34.31
C GLU A 383 16.96 27.52 -35.48
N VAL A 384 15.65 27.39 -35.67
CA VAL A 384 14.90 28.04 -36.75
C VAL A 384 14.16 29.28 -36.31
N ALA A 385 13.81 29.38 -35.03
CA ALA A 385 13.19 30.59 -34.48
C ALA A 385 13.35 30.64 -32.95
N ARG A 386 13.32 31.87 -32.44
CA ARG A 386 13.38 32.15 -30.99
C ARG A 386 12.30 33.16 -30.61
N TYR A 387 11.72 32.96 -29.44
CA TYR A 387 10.66 33.80 -28.94
C TYR A 387 10.90 34.15 -27.48
N SER A 388 10.42 35.32 -27.04
CA SER A 388 10.29 35.67 -25.62
C SER A 388 9.21 34.84 -24.96
N VAL A 389 9.15 34.82 -23.63
CA VAL A 389 8.07 34.17 -22.86
C VAL A 389 6.66 34.69 -23.18
N ASN A 390 6.58 35.89 -23.76
CA ASN A 390 5.34 36.56 -24.17
C ASN A 390 5.01 36.30 -25.66
N GLY A 391 5.68 35.34 -26.31
CA GLY A 391 5.43 34.96 -27.70
C GLY A 391 6.00 35.88 -28.76
N GLN A 392 6.74 36.97 -28.40
CA GLN A 392 7.37 37.87 -29.34
C GLN A 392 8.59 37.18 -29.98
N ARG A 393 8.66 37.16 -31.33
CA ARG A 393 9.83 36.61 -32.03
C ARG A 393 11.08 37.47 -31.78
N LEU A 394 12.17 36.80 -31.45
CA LEU A 394 13.45 37.41 -31.14
C LEU A 394 14.42 37.15 -32.29
N SER A 395 15.19 38.17 -32.69
CA SER A 395 16.23 38.09 -33.72
C SER A 395 17.57 37.57 -33.16
N ALA A 396 17.74 37.55 -31.83
CA ALA A 396 18.94 37.09 -31.14
C ALA A 396 18.56 36.63 -29.70
N PRO A 397 19.42 35.83 -29.05
CA PRO A 397 19.22 35.47 -27.63
C PRO A 397 19.14 36.72 -26.75
N THR A 398 18.11 36.81 -25.93
CA THR A 398 17.93 37.89 -24.95
C THR A 398 18.03 37.34 -23.54
N LYS A 399 18.59 38.14 -22.62
CA LYS A 399 18.72 37.74 -21.20
C LYS A 399 17.38 37.33 -20.62
N GLY A 400 17.39 36.20 -19.92
CA GLY A 400 16.20 35.58 -19.34
C GLY A 400 15.79 34.31 -20.06
N LEU A 401 14.54 33.88 -19.89
CA LEU A 401 14.01 32.66 -20.48
C LEU A 401 13.56 32.89 -21.93
N ASN A 402 14.14 32.16 -22.88
CA ASN A 402 13.75 32.17 -24.28
C ASN A 402 13.11 30.85 -24.67
N ILE A 403 12.17 30.90 -25.60
CA ILE A 403 11.54 29.71 -26.22
C ILE A 403 12.18 29.54 -27.58
N VAL A 404 12.91 28.43 -27.81
CA VAL A 404 13.64 28.17 -29.05
C VAL A 404 12.96 27.04 -29.80
N LYS A 405 12.63 27.29 -31.08
CA LYS A 405 12.12 26.29 -32.01
C LYS A 405 13.28 25.81 -32.89
N TYR A 406 13.39 24.50 -33.07
CA TYR A 406 14.44 23.85 -33.85
C TYR A 406 13.90 23.30 -35.17
N SER A 407 14.80 22.95 -36.09
CA SER A 407 14.51 22.44 -37.45
C SER A 407 13.75 21.10 -37.43
N ASP A 408 13.90 20.31 -36.35
CA ASP A 408 13.18 19.07 -36.12
C ASP A 408 11.75 19.28 -35.58
N GLY A 409 11.32 20.55 -35.45
CA GLY A 409 10.02 20.92 -34.86
C GLY A 409 10.03 21.01 -33.35
N SER A 410 11.07 20.56 -32.67
CA SER A 410 11.16 20.63 -31.21
C SER A 410 11.21 22.07 -30.69
N VAL A 411 10.68 22.30 -29.48
CA VAL A 411 10.68 23.59 -28.79
C VAL A 411 11.30 23.41 -27.41
N LYS A 412 12.32 24.18 -27.10
CA LYS A 412 13.00 24.16 -25.78
C LYS A 412 12.96 25.52 -25.10
N LYS A 413 12.84 25.52 -23.78
CA LYS A 413 13.06 26.70 -22.94
C LYS A 413 14.55 26.81 -22.64
N VAL A 414 15.17 27.87 -23.07
CA VAL A 414 16.61 28.13 -22.91
C VAL A 414 16.81 29.36 -22.04
N ALA A 415 17.49 29.20 -20.90
CA ALA A 415 17.87 30.32 -20.06
C ALA A 415 19.15 31.01 -20.65
N VAL A 416 19.05 32.26 -20.99
CA VAL A 416 20.17 33.09 -21.44
C VAL A 416 20.61 33.97 -20.26
N ARG A 417 21.85 33.81 -19.82
CA ARG A 417 22.45 34.52 -18.69
C ARG A 417 22.95 35.91 -19.05
#